data_1fa25a8c552de4cd1a2552411badef42
#
_entry.id   1fa25a8c552de4cd1a2552411badef42
#
_cell.length_a   1.000
_cell.length_b   1.000
_cell.length_c   1.000
_cell.angle_alpha   90.00
_cell.angle_beta   90.00
_cell.angle_gamma   90.00
#
_symmetry.space_group_name_H-M   'P 1'
#
loop_
_entity.id
_entity.type
_entity.pdbx_description
1 polymer ?
#
loop_
_entity_poly.entity_id
_entity_poly.type
_entity_poly.pdbx_seq_one_letter_code
_entity_poly.pdbx_strand_id
1 'polypeptide(L)' 'MNVNKAKLKFNPNNFEIIEQGEYVVCAVSGKNIPLNQLTYWNVELQEAYFSPKEVQQRYEELNKK' A
#
# COMPACT_ATOMS: atom_id res chain seq x y z
N MET A 1 19.74 11.00 -8.62
CA MET A 1 19.05 11.00 -7.33
C MET A 1 18.34 9.66 -7.13
N ASN A 2 18.55 9.06 -6.00
CA ASN A 2 17.96 7.75 -5.74
C ASN A 2 16.61 7.89 -5.04
N VAL A 3 15.61 7.21 -5.59
CA VAL A 3 14.29 7.14 -5.00
C VAL A 3 14.20 5.78 -4.28
N ASN A 4 13.98 5.84 -2.99
CA ASN A 4 13.98 4.64 -2.17
C ASN A 4 12.57 4.22 -1.79
N LYS A 5 12.34 2.92 -1.81
CA LYS A 5 11.10 2.34 -1.36
C LYS A 5 11.02 2.45 0.17
N ALA A 6 9.92 2.96 0.67
CA ALA A 6 9.70 3.07 2.10
C ALA A 6 9.20 1.74 2.66
N LYS A 7 9.45 1.53 3.94
CA LYS A 7 8.88 0.40 4.67
C LYS A 7 7.95 0.95 5.73
N LEU A 8 6.71 0.53 5.70
CA LEU A 8 5.66 1.08 6.55
C LEU A 8 4.99 0.00 7.38
N LYS A 9 4.47 0.44 8.53
CA LYS A 9 3.53 -0.36 9.30
C LYS A 9 2.17 0.31 9.19
N PHE A 10 1.17 -0.42 8.71
CA PHE A 10 -0.16 0.13 8.48
C PHE A 10 -1.04 -0.07 9.71
N ASN A 11 -1.67 1.01 10.15
CA ASN A 11 -2.61 1.03 11.26
C ASN A 11 -3.99 1.41 10.73
N PRO A 12 -5.07 1.23 11.52
CA PRO A 12 -6.41 1.54 11.02
C PRO A 12 -6.59 2.97 10.52
N ASN A 13 -5.97 3.96 11.18
CA ASN A 13 -6.16 5.36 10.83
C ASN A 13 -4.94 6.04 10.24
N ASN A 14 -3.78 5.40 10.30
CA ASN A 14 -2.55 6.00 9.79
C ASN A 14 -1.52 4.92 9.51
N PHE A 15 -0.35 5.33 9.10
CA PHE A 15 0.78 4.40 8.96
C PHE A 15 2.00 4.99 9.63
N GLU A 16 2.91 4.10 10.03
CA GLU A 16 4.18 4.49 10.62
C GLU A 16 5.31 4.14 9.65
N ILE A 17 6.30 5.01 9.59
CA ILE A 17 7.45 4.77 8.71
C ILE A 17 8.50 3.99 9.48
N ILE A 18 8.76 2.76 9.04
CA ILE A 18 9.79 1.92 9.64
C ILE A 18 11.14 2.21 9.00
N GLU A 19 11.16 2.30 7.68
CA GLU A 19 12.34 2.71 6.93
C GLU A 19 11.98 3.85 6.02
N GLN A 20 12.78 4.91 6.04
CA GLN A 20 12.54 6.09 5.23
C GLN A 20 12.56 5.76 3.75
N GLY A 21 11.67 6.41 3.01
CA GLY A 21 11.57 6.25 1.58
C GLY A 21 10.53 7.20 1.04
N GLU A 22 10.32 7.17 -0.27
CA GLU A 22 9.45 8.13 -0.93
C GLU A 22 8.17 7.50 -1.45
N TYR A 23 8.15 6.17 -1.56
CA TYR A 23 7.00 5.48 -2.12
C TYR A 23 6.89 4.06 -1.56
N VAL A 24 5.72 3.47 -1.75
CA VAL A 24 5.52 2.03 -1.55
C VAL A 24 4.90 1.46 -2.82
N VAL A 25 4.87 0.15 -2.93
CA VAL A 25 4.37 -0.52 -4.12
C VAL A 25 2.99 -1.11 -3.84
N CYS A 26 2.07 -0.90 -4.77
CA CYS A 26 0.74 -1.47 -4.67
C CYS A 26 0.82 -3.00 -4.74
N ALA A 27 0.12 -3.67 -3.83
CA ALA A 27 0.14 -5.12 -3.76
C ALA A 27 -0.57 -5.78 -4.94
N VAL A 28 -1.42 -5.05 -5.64
CA VAL A 28 -2.20 -5.58 -6.74
C VAL A 28 -1.59 -5.23 -8.09
N SER A 29 -1.36 -3.94 -8.32
CA SER A 29 -0.94 -3.48 -9.65
C SER A 29 0.57 -3.35 -9.80
N GLY A 30 1.31 -3.32 -8.68
CA GLY A 30 2.75 -3.12 -8.72
C GLY A 30 3.17 -1.68 -8.99
N LYS A 31 2.23 -0.75 -8.99
CA LYS A 31 2.54 0.65 -9.22
C LYS A 31 3.15 1.29 -7.99
N ASN A 32 4.02 2.25 -8.20
CA ASN A 32 4.61 3.01 -7.11
C ASN A 32 3.59 4.02 -6.58
N ILE A 33 3.46 4.09 -5.26
CA ILE A 33 2.53 5.01 -4.60
C ILE A 33 3.34 5.98 -3.76
N PRO A 34 3.41 7.26 -4.14
CA PRO A 34 4.08 8.25 -3.28
C PRO A 34 3.40 8.30 -1.92
N LEU A 35 4.19 8.44 -0.86
CA LEU A 35 3.62 8.42 0.49
C LEU A 35 2.58 9.50 0.72
N ASN A 36 2.75 10.65 0.09
CA ASN A 36 1.79 11.74 0.25
C ASN A 36 0.48 11.50 -0.51
N GLN A 37 0.42 10.45 -1.32
CA GLN A 37 -0.79 10.07 -2.04
C GLN A 37 -1.35 8.75 -1.56
N LEU A 38 -0.69 8.12 -0.59
CA LEU A 38 -1.13 6.84 -0.06
C LEU A 38 -2.38 7.03 0.79
N THR A 39 -3.46 6.41 0.36
CA THR A 39 -4.77 6.57 1.00
C THR A 39 -5.39 5.23 1.38
N TYR A 40 -5.06 4.17 0.64
CA TYR A 40 -5.70 2.87 0.83
C TYR A 40 -4.68 1.81 1.21
N TRP A 41 -4.99 1.04 2.25
CA TRP A 41 -4.13 -0.05 2.69
C TRP A 41 -4.94 -1.07 3.47
N ASN A 42 -4.35 -2.25 3.70
CA ASN A 42 -4.96 -3.32 4.47
C ASN A 42 -4.11 -3.57 5.72
N VAL A 43 -4.72 -3.42 6.89
CA VAL A 43 -4.00 -3.56 8.15
C VAL A 43 -3.65 -5.03 8.42
N GLU A 44 -4.54 -5.93 8.11
CA GLU A 44 -4.30 -7.35 8.38
C GLU A 44 -3.19 -7.92 7.50
N LEU A 45 -3.19 -7.55 6.23
CA LEU A 45 -2.21 -8.04 5.28
C LEU A 45 -0.98 -7.14 5.17
N GLN A 46 -1.05 -5.95 5.78
CA GLN A 46 0.02 -4.95 5.71
C GLN A 46 0.41 -4.65 4.27
N GLU A 47 -0.61 -4.32 3.47
CA GLU A 47 -0.47 -4.03 2.05
C GLU A 47 -1.00 -2.65 1.71
N ALA A 48 -0.37 -2.00 0.74
CA ALA A 48 -0.84 -0.73 0.22
C ALA A 48 -1.54 -0.94 -1.11
N TYR A 49 -2.51 -0.07 -1.41
CA TYR A 49 -3.25 -0.12 -2.68
C TYR A 49 -3.25 1.25 -3.33
N PHE A 50 -3.08 1.24 -4.64
CA PHE A 50 -2.94 2.48 -5.41
C PHE A 50 -4.25 3.26 -5.46
N SER A 51 -5.38 2.57 -5.60
CA SER A 51 -6.69 3.22 -5.77
C SER A 51 -7.78 2.27 -5.30
N PRO A 52 -9.05 2.76 -5.21
CA PRO A 52 -10.17 1.90 -4.85
C PRO A 52 -10.33 0.70 -5.77
N LYS A 53 -9.95 0.83 -7.04
CA LYS A 53 -10.02 -0.27 -7.99
C LYS A 53 -9.15 -1.43 -7.52
N GLU A 54 -7.93 -1.14 -7.06
CA GLU A 54 -7.03 -2.17 -6.57
C GLU A 54 -7.55 -2.77 -5.26
N VAL A 55 -8.15 -1.96 -4.40
CA VAL A 55 -8.77 -2.45 -3.17
C VAL A 55 -9.84 -3.49 -3.51
N GLN A 56 -10.72 -3.15 -4.44
CA GLN A 56 -11.80 -4.03 -4.86
C GLN A 56 -11.26 -5.33 -5.47
N GLN A 57 -10.26 -5.20 -6.32
CA GLN A 57 -9.67 -6.35 -6.98
C GLN A 57 -9.05 -7.32 -5.97
N ARG A 58 -8.33 -6.78 -4.98
CA ARG A 58 -7.72 -7.61 -3.94
C ARG A 58 -8.77 -8.29 -3.10
N TYR A 59 -9.83 -7.57 -2.76
CA TYR A 59 -10.93 -8.12 -1.99
C TYR A 59 -11.54 -9.32 -2.73
N GLU A 60 -11.76 -9.19 -4.02
CA GLU A 60 -12.31 -10.28 -4.82
C GLU A 60 -11.37 -11.47 -4.87
N GLU A 61 -10.06 -11.23 -5.00
CA GLU A 61 -9.09 -12.31 -5.00
C GLU A 61 -9.09 -13.10 -3.70
N LEU A 62 -9.18 -12.37 -2.57
CA LEU A 62 -9.15 -13.01 -1.26
C LEU A 62 -10.42 -13.79 -0.96
N ASN A 63 -11.53 -13.43 -1.59
CA ASN A 63 -12.80 -14.11 -1.38
C ASN A 63 -13.13 -15.12 -2.47
N LYS A 64 -12.23 -15.32 -3.40
CA LYS A 64 -12.40 -16.26 -4.48
C LYS A 64 -12.17 -17.67 -3.95
N LYS A 65 -13.04 -18.60 -4.32
CA LYS A 65 -12.92 -19.99 -3.91
C LYS A 65 -12.49 -20.88 -5.07
#